data_42da40a502b7df2d1560c81822d38dee
#
_entry.id   42da40a502b7df2d1560c81822d38dee
#
_cell.length_a   1.000
_cell.length_b   1.000
_cell.length_c   1.000
_cell.angle_alpha   90.00
_cell.angle_beta   90.00
_cell.angle_gamma   90.00
#
_symmetry.space_group_name_H-M   'P 1'
#
loop_
_entity.id
_entity.type
_entity.pdbx_description
1 polymer ?
#
loop_
_entity_poly.entity_id
_entity_poly.type
_entity_poly.pdbx_seq_one_letter_code
_entity_poly.pdbx_strand_id
1 'polypeptide(L)'
;GWVAGHAGPWPILRSMVALLAVLAVISAMGLMFSTLTARPVGSAVLTYLAVATLVIGTLIAFMLSLKPFESVDTVQVRTIPQSWYEEHPNDNPTTSECVTTTQEQVRVHTEKTWWLLAMNPVVIVADAGFVERSDGLIDTSGTAPMAAIAEGVGSARKGPETGTLNWCDVGYTGGLPSTPSARAGQPPSWPWGLGILTVIGIGSLVVAIRRTHTPIKRLPNGTRIA
;
A
#
# COMPACT_ATOMS: atom_id res chain seq x y z
N GLY A 1 -13.47 21.75 -0.96
CA GLY A 1 -12.32 20.99 -0.49
C GLY A 1 -11.14 21.83 0.02
N TRP A 2 -10.96 23.06 -0.48
CA TRP A 2 -9.82 23.94 -0.10
C TRP A 2 -9.98 24.58 1.28
N VAL A 3 -11.20 24.69 1.79
CA VAL A 3 -11.51 25.43 3.02
C VAL A 3 -11.60 24.52 4.26
N ALA A 4 -11.73 23.22 4.09
CA ALA A 4 -11.96 22.28 5.20
C ALA A 4 -10.76 21.40 5.58
N GLY A 5 -9.67 21.43 4.84
CA GLY A 5 -8.47 20.64 5.17
C GLY A 5 -7.23 21.49 5.03
N HIS A 6 -6.43 21.55 6.05
CA HIS A 6 -5.11 22.23 6.08
C HIS A 6 -4.07 21.60 5.13
N ALA A 7 -4.49 20.88 4.09
CA ALA A 7 -3.60 20.30 3.09
C ALA A 7 -3.06 21.43 2.20
N GLY A 8 -1.78 21.73 2.33
CA GLY A 8 -1.08 22.65 1.45
C GLY A 8 -1.15 22.18 -0.03
N PRO A 9 -0.76 23.00 -1.00
CA PRO A 9 -0.80 22.66 -2.43
C PRO A 9 0.17 21.51 -2.80
N TRP A 10 1.19 21.27 -1.99
CA TRP A 10 2.25 20.31 -2.28
C TRP A 10 1.80 18.83 -2.33
N PRO A 11 1.00 18.31 -1.39
CA PRO A 11 0.46 16.94 -1.48
C PRO A 11 -0.42 16.73 -2.70
N ILE A 12 -1.23 17.74 -3.05
CA ILE A 12 -2.09 17.68 -4.24
C ILE A 12 -1.23 17.59 -5.50
N LEU A 13 -0.20 18.41 -5.61
CA LEU A 13 0.72 18.38 -6.74
C LEU A 13 1.42 17.02 -6.86
N ARG A 14 1.91 16.46 -5.74
CA ARG A 14 2.56 15.13 -5.74
C ARG A 14 1.60 14.03 -6.19
N SER A 15 0.37 14.01 -5.69
CA SER A 15 -0.63 13.01 -6.09
C SER A 15 -1.02 13.14 -7.57
N MET A 16 -1.14 14.36 -8.09
CA MET A 16 -1.38 14.59 -9.51
C MET A 16 -0.22 14.08 -10.38
N VAL A 17 1.02 14.37 -9.98
CA VAL A 17 2.20 13.88 -10.72
C VAL A 17 2.27 12.35 -10.68
N ALA A 18 2.02 11.74 -9.51
CA ALA A 18 1.98 10.29 -9.36
C ALA A 18 0.87 9.67 -10.23
N LEU A 19 -0.32 10.26 -10.25
CA LEU A 19 -1.43 9.81 -11.08
C LEU A 19 -1.08 9.87 -12.56
N LEU A 20 -0.53 10.99 -13.04
CA LEU A 20 -0.12 11.15 -14.44
C LEU A 20 0.96 10.13 -14.83
N ALA A 21 1.92 9.87 -13.95
CA ALA A 21 2.96 8.88 -14.19
C ALA A 21 2.38 7.45 -14.26
N VAL A 22 1.47 7.10 -13.37
CA VAL A 22 0.76 5.80 -13.40
C VAL A 22 -0.04 5.66 -14.70
N LEU A 23 -0.77 6.70 -15.12
CA LEU A 23 -1.52 6.69 -16.38
C LEU A 23 -0.60 6.54 -17.60
N ALA A 24 0.57 7.17 -17.59
CA ALA A 24 1.57 7.02 -18.64
C ALA A 24 2.08 5.57 -18.75
N VAL A 25 2.33 4.91 -17.61
CA VAL A 25 2.72 3.49 -17.58
C VAL A 25 1.61 2.59 -18.13
N ILE A 26 0.36 2.79 -17.70
CA ILE A 26 -0.78 2.03 -18.22
C ILE A 26 -0.93 2.22 -19.73
N SER A 27 -0.77 3.46 -20.22
CA SER A 27 -0.81 3.76 -21.65
C SER A 27 0.32 3.06 -22.41
N ALA A 28 1.53 3.02 -21.86
CA ALA A 28 2.67 2.29 -22.44
C ALA A 28 2.40 0.78 -22.53
N MET A 29 1.77 0.20 -21.51
CA MET A 29 1.34 -1.20 -21.53
C MET A 29 0.27 -1.45 -22.61
N GLY A 30 -0.71 -0.54 -22.74
CA GLY A 30 -1.72 -0.60 -23.79
C GLY A 30 -1.11 -0.56 -25.19
N LEU A 31 -0.13 0.32 -25.43
CA LEU A 31 0.62 0.36 -26.68
C LEU A 31 1.36 -0.96 -26.95
N MET A 32 2.02 -1.53 -25.94
CA MET A 32 2.68 -2.83 -26.07
C MET A 32 1.69 -3.90 -26.51
N PHE A 33 0.56 -4.05 -25.84
CA PHE A 33 -0.45 -5.06 -26.16
C PHE A 33 -1.06 -4.81 -27.55
N SER A 34 -1.21 -3.55 -27.98
CA SER A 34 -1.65 -3.21 -29.32
C SER A 34 -0.69 -3.69 -30.40
N THR A 35 0.62 -3.73 -30.12
CA THR A 35 1.63 -4.25 -31.07
C THR A 35 1.76 -5.77 -31.05
N LEU A 36 1.31 -6.42 -29.97
CA LEU A 36 1.37 -7.87 -29.79
C LEU A 36 0.14 -8.58 -30.36
N THR A 37 -1.01 -7.91 -30.43
CA THR A 37 -2.28 -8.50 -30.87
C THR A 37 -2.71 -7.97 -32.21
N ALA A 38 -3.16 -8.85 -33.09
CA ALA A 38 -3.69 -8.47 -34.38
C ALA A 38 -5.12 -7.89 -34.33
N ARG A 39 -5.80 -7.98 -33.18
CA ARG A 39 -7.19 -7.55 -33.01
C ARG A 39 -7.29 -6.50 -31.90
N PRO A 40 -7.94 -5.34 -32.14
CA PRO A 40 -8.05 -4.26 -31.16
C PRO A 40 -8.74 -4.69 -29.86
N VAL A 41 -9.75 -5.55 -29.96
CA VAL A 41 -10.47 -6.08 -28.79
C VAL A 41 -9.52 -6.89 -27.87
N GLY A 42 -8.63 -7.70 -28.47
CA GLY A 42 -7.66 -8.48 -27.70
C GLY A 42 -6.67 -7.58 -26.92
N SER A 43 -6.21 -6.49 -27.55
CA SER A 43 -5.36 -5.50 -26.90
C SER A 43 -6.04 -4.84 -25.71
N ALA A 44 -7.29 -4.42 -25.87
CA ALA A 44 -8.06 -3.82 -24.78
C ALA A 44 -8.23 -4.79 -23.60
N VAL A 45 -8.63 -6.03 -23.87
CA VAL A 45 -8.80 -7.06 -22.82
C VAL A 45 -7.51 -7.31 -22.06
N LEU A 46 -6.37 -7.45 -22.77
CA LEU A 46 -5.07 -7.66 -22.13
C LEU A 46 -4.66 -6.46 -21.27
N THR A 47 -4.95 -5.23 -21.73
CA THR A 47 -4.66 -4.03 -20.94
C THR A 47 -5.49 -4.00 -19.66
N TYR A 48 -6.79 -4.27 -19.73
CA TYR A 48 -7.65 -4.34 -18.55
C TYR A 48 -7.22 -5.45 -17.60
N LEU A 49 -6.85 -6.62 -18.12
CA LEU A 49 -6.36 -7.73 -17.31
C LEU A 49 -5.05 -7.36 -16.60
N ALA A 50 -4.13 -6.70 -17.28
CA ALA A 50 -2.88 -6.24 -16.68
C ALA A 50 -3.12 -5.20 -15.58
N VAL A 51 -4.02 -4.24 -15.81
CA VAL A 51 -4.40 -3.25 -14.77
C VAL A 51 -5.09 -3.95 -13.59
N ALA A 52 -6.02 -4.87 -13.86
CA ALA A 52 -6.67 -5.64 -12.80
C ALA A 52 -5.66 -6.46 -11.99
N THR A 53 -4.66 -7.05 -12.64
CA THR A 53 -3.57 -7.78 -11.98
C THR A 53 -2.72 -6.84 -11.10
N LEU A 54 -2.44 -5.63 -11.55
CA LEU A 54 -1.72 -4.64 -10.75
C LEU A 54 -2.53 -4.15 -9.55
N VAL A 55 -3.85 -3.97 -9.68
CA VAL A 55 -4.70 -3.43 -8.61
C VAL A 55 -5.15 -4.53 -7.67
N ILE A 56 -5.73 -5.59 -8.19
CA ILE A 56 -6.34 -6.68 -7.39
C ILE A 56 -5.30 -7.75 -7.10
N GLY A 57 -4.50 -8.12 -8.11
CA GLY A 57 -3.51 -9.18 -8.00
C GLY A 57 -2.43 -8.89 -6.95
N THR A 58 -1.98 -7.65 -6.82
CA THR A 58 -1.02 -7.27 -5.77
C THR A 58 -1.60 -7.39 -4.37
N LEU A 59 -2.89 -7.07 -4.17
CA LEU A 59 -3.58 -7.26 -2.89
C LEU A 59 -3.71 -8.74 -2.55
N ILE A 60 -4.13 -9.55 -3.53
CA ILE A 60 -4.23 -11.01 -3.34
C ILE A 60 -2.85 -11.60 -3.04
N ALA A 61 -1.83 -11.22 -3.79
CA ALA A 61 -0.46 -11.68 -3.56
C ALA A 61 0.03 -11.30 -2.16
N PHE A 62 -0.25 -10.08 -1.70
CA PHE A 62 0.05 -9.65 -0.34
C PHE A 62 -0.66 -10.52 0.70
N MET A 63 -1.98 -10.73 0.57
CA MET A 63 -2.75 -11.57 1.49
C MET A 63 -2.23 -13.03 1.53
N LEU A 64 -1.90 -13.60 0.37
CA LEU A 64 -1.33 -14.95 0.30
C LEU A 64 0.08 -15.02 0.89
N SER A 65 0.82 -13.91 0.88
CA SER A 65 2.16 -13.84 1.45
C SER A 65 2.17 -13.77 2.99
N LEU A 66 1.04 -13.50 3.64
CA LEU A 66 1.00 -13.39 5.10
C LEU A 66 1.32 -14.73 5.78
N LYS A 67 0.75 -15.83 5.26
CA LYS A 67 0.90 -17.18 5.84
C LYS A 67 2.35 -17.68 5.89
N PRO A 68 3.16 -17.61 4.82
CA PRO A 68 4.56 -18.04 4.86
C PRO A 68 5.45 -17.22 5.79
N PHE A 69 5.04 -16.01 6.18
CA PHE A 69 5.80 -15.11 7.03
C PHE A 69 5.20 -14.97 8.43
N GLU A 70 4.39 -15.92 8.85
CA GLU A 70 3.97 -16.08 10.23
C GLU A 70 5.10 -16.72 11.07
N SER A 71 5.32 -16.18 12.26
CA SER A 71 6.14 -16.79 13.32
C SER A 71 5.39 -16.80 14.64
N VAL A 72 5.74 -17.71 15.51
CA VAL A 72 5.28 -17.72 16.91
C VAL A 72 6.38 -17.10 17.74
N ASP A 73 6.14 -15.90 18.24
CA ASP A 73 7.11 -15.16 19.03
C ASP A 73 6.60 -15.02 20.49
N THR A 74 7.53 -15.13 21.40
CA THR A 74 7.27 -14.88 22.82
C THR A 74 7.31 -13.39 23.09
N VAL A 75 6.18 -12.81 23.46
CA VAL A 75 6.03 -11.37 23.71
C VAL A 75 5.65 -11.09 25.15
N GLN A 76 6.13 -9.97 25.67
CA GLN A 76 5.66 -9.46 26.94
C GLN A 76 4.38 -8.66 26.70
N VAL A 77 3.31 -9.03 27.38
CA VAL A 77 2.02 -8.36 27.32
C VAL A 77 1.72 -7.80 28.71
N ARG A 78 1.49 -6.50 28.77
CA ARG A 78 1.00 -5.84 29.96
C ARG A 78 -0.52 -5.76 29.92
N THR A 79 -1.18 -6.52 30.75
CA THR A 79 -2.63 -6.64 30.80
C THR A 79 -3.12 -6.80 32.23
N ILE A 80 -4.41 -6.59 32.45
CA ILE A 80 -5.04 -6.86 33.71
C ILE A 80 -5.34 -8.36 33.78
N PRO A 81 -4.94 -9.07 34.91
CA PRO A 81 -5.19 -10.50 35.03
C PRO A 81 -6.70 -10.81 35.11
N GLN A 82 -7.09 -11.95 34.56
CA GLN A 82 -8.47 -12.42 34.60
C GLN A 82 -9.01 -12.51 36.02
N SER A 83 -8.17 -12.95 36.98
CA SER A 83 -8.50 -13.07 38.40
C SER A 83 -8.96 -11.75 39.02
N TRP A 84 -8.45 -10.60 38.51
CA TRP A 84 -8.87 -9.32 39.01
C TRP A 84 -10.35 -9.04 38.73
N TYR A 85 -10.85 -9.39 37.55
CA TYR A 85 -12.27 -9.23 37.18
C TYR A 85 -13.19 -10.19 37.95
N GLU A 86 -12.68 -11.34 38.38
CA GLU A 86 -13.42 -12.31 39.23
C GLU A 86 -13.60 -11.79 40.67
N GLU A 87 -12.58 -11.08 41.14
CA GLU A 87 -12.61 -10.51 42.51
C GLU A 87 -13.34 -9.15 42.54
N HIS A 88 -13.37 -8.42 41.41
CA HIS A 88 -13.94 -7.07 41.34
C HIS A 88 -14.93 -6.93 40.16
N PRO A 89 -16.06 -7.63 40.18
CA PRO A 89 -16.96 -7.75 39.04
C PRO A 89 -17.67 -6.43 38.66
N ASN A 90 -17.70 -5.44 39.54
CA ASN A 90 -18.36 -4.16 39.33
C ASN A 90 -17.39 -2.96 39.32
N ASP A 91 -16.10 -3.19 39.46
CA ASP A 91 -15.11 -2.14 39.53
C ASP A 91 -14.39 -2.00 38.20
N ASN A 92 -13.94 -0.77 37.90
CA ASN A 92 -13.08 -0.52 36.75
C ASN A 92 -11.62 -0.60 37.19
N PRO A 93 -10.80 -1.44 36.54
CA PRO A 93 -9.39 -1.58 36.90
C PRO A 93 -8.63 -0.28 36.61
N THR A 94 -7.58 -0.07 37.39
CA THR A 94 -6.64 1.04 37.20
C THR A 94 -5.34 0.55 36.56
N THR A 95 -4.54 1.46 36.02
CA THR A 95 -3.25 1.12 35.42
C THR A 95 -2.24 0.53 36.39
N SER A 96 -2.45 0.67 37.72
CA SER A 96 -1.61 0.09 38.74
C SER A 96 -1.80 -1.43 38.91
N GLU A 97 -2.92 -1.98 38.43
CA GLU A 97 -3.27 -3.40 38.54
C GLU A 97 -2.79 -4.23 37.33
N CYS A 98 -2.10 -3.57 36.41
CA CYS A 98 -1.56 -4.20 35.24
C CYS A 98 -0.33 -5.05 35.56
N VAL A 99 -0.37 -6.30 35.14
CA VAL A 99 0.73 -7.28 35.28
C VAL A 99 1.33 -7.55 33.91
N THR A 100 2.65 -7.64 33.86
CA THR A 100 3.36 -8.06 32.65
C THR A 100 3.48 -9.57 32.63
N THR A 101 2.86 -10.19 31.65
CA THR A 101 2.93 -11.66 31.43
C THR A 101 3.62 -11.93 30.09
N THR A 102 4.30 -13.06 30.03
CA THR A 102 4.91 -13.55 28.80
C THR A 102 3.93 -14.47 28.10
N GLN A 103 3.59 -14.18 26.86
CA GLN A 103 2.65 -14.96 26.05
C GLN A 103 3.24 -15.27 24.69
N GLU A 104 2.93 -16.45 24.15
CA GLU A 104 3.22 -16.77 22.76
C GLU A 104 2.13 -16.19 21.88
N GLN A 105 2.54 -15.40 20.87
CA GLN A 105 1.64 -14.81 19.90
C GLN A 105 2.10 -15.10 18.48
N VAL A 106 1.13 -15.40 17.62
CA VAL A 106 1.38 -15.50 16.18
C VAL A 106 1.61 -14.09 15.64
N ARG A 107 2.76 -13.87 15.06
CA ARG A 107 3.14 -12.60 14.43
C ARG A 107 3.34 -12.77 12.95
N VAL A 108 2.87 -11.81 12.19
CA VAL A 108 3.00 -11.79 10.73
C VAL A 108 4.02 -10.73 10.35
N HIS A 109 5.11 -11.16 9.71
CA HIS A 109 6.20 -10.30 9.28
C HIS A 109 5.88 -9.59 7.96
N THR A 110 4.96 -8.63 8.02
CA THR A 110 4.51 -7.84 6.85
C THR A 110 5.60 -6.94 6.30
N GLU A 111 6.62 -6.59 7.11
CA GLU A 111 7.79 -5.82 6.68
C GLU A 111 8.62 -6.50 5.60
N LYS A 112 8.43 -7.79 5.38
CA LYS A 112 9.09 -8.54 4.29
C LYS A 112 8.33 -8.48 2.97
N THR A 113 7.03 -8.15 3.01
CA THR A 113 6.12 -8.25 1.85
C THR A 113 5.41 -6.95 1.50
N TRP A 114 5.60 -5.87 2.25
CA TRP A 114 4.98 -4.56 2.02
C TRP A 114 5.21 -4.01 0.61
N TRP A 115 6.31 -4.37 -0.04
CA TRP A 115 6.64 -3.94 -1.39
C TRP A 115 5.61 -4.40 -2.44
N LEU A 116 4.87 -5.49 -2.18
CA LEU A 116 3.74 -5.91 -3.03
C LEU A 116 2.64 -4.85 -3.03
N LEU A 117 2.34 -4.26 -1.86
CA LEU A 117 1.39 -3.16 -1.77
C LEU A 117 1.94 -1.88 -2.41
N ALA A 118 3.23 -1.62 -2.26
CA ALA A 118 3.86 -0.44 -2.86
C ALA A 118 3.81 -0.45 -4.40
N MET A 119 3.74 -1.63 -5.05
CA MET A 119 3.58 -1.76 -6.51
C MET A 119 2.16 -1.44 -6.99
N ASN A 120 1.19 -1.39 -6.10
CA ASN A 120 -0.20 -1.12 -6.46
C ASN A 120 -0.37 0.35 -6.90
N PRO A 121 -0.91 0.62 -8.11
CA PRO A 121 -1.07 1.99 -8.61
C PRO A 121 -1.97 2.85 -7.71
N VAL A 122 -2.99 2.27 -7.07
CA VAL A 122 -3.87 2.98 -6.14
C VAL A 122 -3.11 3.40 -4.88
N VAL A 123 -2.27 2.51 -4.36
CA VAL A 123 -1.42 2.78 -3.20
C VAL A 123 -0.42 3.89 -3.50
N ILE A 124 0.21 3.89 -4.68
CA ILE A 124 1.16 4.93 -5.10
C ILE A 124 0.51 6.31 -5.06
N VAL A 125 -0.69 6.44 -5.63
CA VAL A 125 -1.43 7.72 -5.65
C VAL A 125 -1.88 8.13 -4.25
N ALA A 126 -2.40 7.18 -3.47
CA ALA A 126 -2.84 7.42 -2.10
C ALA A 126 -1.69 7.90 -1.21
N ASP A 127 -0.54 7.22 -1.29
CA ASP A 127 0.64 7.54 -0.51
C ASP A 127 1.31 8.86 -0.93
N ALA A 128 1.27 9.20 -2.22
CA ALA A 128 1.76 10.49 -2.72
C ALA A 128 0.93 11.67 -2.23
N GLY A 129 -0.39 11.47 -2.04
CA GLY A 129 -1.32 12.48 -1.52
C GLY A 129 -1.41 12.53 0.00
N PHE A 130 -0.74 11.62 0.70
CA PHE A 130 -0.80 11.56 2.16
C PHE A 130 -0.20 12.81 2.81
N VAL A 131 -0.93 13.35 3.79
CA VAL A 131 -0.52 14.49 4.63
C VAL A 131 -0.42 13.99 6.05
N GLU A 132 0.77 14.05 6.61
CA GLU A 132 0.96 13.82 8.03
C GLU A 132 0.43 15.03 8.80
N ARG A 133 -0.41 14.78 9.79
CA ARG A 133 -0.91 15.81 10.67
C ARG A 133 0.19 16.21 11.65
N SER A 134 0.29 17.47 11.97
CA SER A 134 1.34 18.03 12.82
C SER A 134 1.37 17.45 14.25
N ASP A 135 0.29 16.82 14.68
CA ASP A 135 0.17 16.13 15.97
C ASP A 135 0.51 14.63 15.91
N GLY A 136 0.93 14.12 14.74
CA GLY A 136 1.26 12.71 14.54
C GLY A 136 0.07 11.77 14.62
N LEU A 137 -1.15 12.29 14.71
CA LEU A 137 -2.38 11.50 14.78
C LEU A 137 -2.95 11.22 13.40
N ILE A 138 -3.66 10.10 13.27
CA ILE A 138 -4.39 9.77 12.06
C ILE A 138 -5.64 10.65 11.99
N ASP A 139 -5.89 11.28 10.86
CA ASP A 139 -7.19 11.93 10.62
C ASP A 139 -8.26 10.85 10.41
N THR A 140 -8.87 10.42 11.52
CA THR A 140 -9.95 9.42 11.52
C THR A 140 -11.31 10.01 11.15
N SER A 141 -11.37 11.26 10.68
CA SER A 141 -12.63 11.91 10.32
C SER A 141 -13.40 11.22 9.18
N GLY A 142 -13.09 9.97 8.88
CA GLY A 142 -13.86 9.05 8.04
C GLY A 142 -13.96 9.43 6.55
N THR A 143 -13.40 10.55 6.16
CA THR A 143 -13.59 11.15 4.85
C THR A 143 -12.42 10.95 3.87
N ALA A 144 -11.35 10.31 4.31
CA ALA A 144 -10.15 10.14 3.48
C ALA A 144 -9.77 8.65 3.30
N PRO A 145 -10.44 7.88 2.42
CA PRO A 145 -10.08 6.49 2.15
C PRO A 145 -8.62 6.35 1.69
N MET A 146 -8.07 7.38 1.06
CA MET A 146 -6.66 7.41 0.65
C MET A 146 -5.71 7.47 1.85
N ALA A 147 -6.09 8.17 2.93
CA ALA A 147 -5.29 8.17 4.16
C ALA A 147 -5.26 6.78 4.81
N ALA A 148 -6.40 6.08 4.85
CA ALA A 148 -6.48 4.72 5.36
C ALA A 148 -5.60 3.73 4.56
N ILE A 149 -5.55 3.87 3.22
CA ILE A 149 -4.67 3.07 2.36
C ILE A 149 -3.20 3.36 2.67
N ALA A 150 -2.82 4.63 2.78
CA ALA A 150 -1.44 5.03 3.08
C ALA A 150 -1.01 4.55 4.48
N GLU A 151 -1.88 4.63 5.48
CA GLU A 151 -1.65 4.10 6.82
C GLU A 151 -1.53 2.57 6.82
N GLY A 152 -2.38 1.87 6.06
CA GLY A 152 -2.30 0.42 5.91
C GLY A 152 -0.94 -0.04 5.36
N VAL A 153 -0.40 0.70 4.40
CA VAL A 153 0.94 0.42 3.87
C VAL A 153 2.03 0.78 4.88
N GLY A 154 1.88 1.89 5.60
CA GLY A 154 2.77 2.26 6.70
C GLY A 154 2.83 1.17 7.78
N SER A 155 1.67 0.64 8.19
CA SER A 155 1.56 -0.46 9.15
C SER A 155 2.22 -1.74 8.61
N ALA A 156 1.96 -2.11 7.36
CA ALA A 156 2.56 -3.28 6.73
C ALA A 156 4.10 -3.17 6.67
N ARG A 157 4.61 -1.97 6.45
CA ARG A 157 6.06 -1.70 6.39
C ARG A 157 6.71 -1.69 7.77
N LYS A 158 6.00 -1.20 8.80
CA LYS A 158 6.48 -1.23 10.20
C LYS A 158 6.62 -2.66 10.69
N GLY A 159 5.74 -3.55 10.23
CA GLY A 159 5.67 -4.94 10.70
C GLY A 159 5.12 -5.05 12.12
N PRO A 160 5.26 -6.23 12.76
CA PRO A 160 4.79 -6.45 14.10
C PRO A 160 5.56 -5.61 15.12
N GLU A 161 4.86 -5.05 16.09
CA GLU A 161 5.49 -4.23 17.13
C GLU A 161 6.49 -5.07 17.96
N THR A 162 7.72 -4.59 18.03
CA THR A 162 8.77 -5.19 18.86
C THR A 162 8.74 -4.53 20.23
N GLY A 163 8.39 -5.27 21.26
CA GLY A 163 8.38 -4.76 22.64
C GLY A 163 7.22 -5.28 23.47
N THR A 164 7.03 -4.68 24.64
CA THR A 164 5.91 -4.97 25.51
C THR A 164 4.62 -4.42 24.93
N LEU A 165 3.67 -5.29 24.65
CA LEU A 165 2.32 -4.88 24.22
C LEU A 165 1.56 -4.36 25.44
N ASN A 166 1.25 -3.08 25.46
CA ASN A 166 0.52 -2.47 26.57
C ASN A 166 -0.98 -2.40 26.26
N TRP A 167 -1.75 -3.35 26.78
CA TRP A 167 -3.21 -3.38 26.65
C TRP A 167 -3.93 -2.65 27.78
N CYS A 168 -3.21 -2.19 28.78
CA CYS A 168 -3.78 -1.50 29.91
C CYS A 168 -4.27 -0.09 29.59
N ASP A 169 -3.58 0.61 28.68
CA ASP A 169 -3.94 2.00 28.33
C ASP A 169 -5.08 2.07 27.30
N VAL A 170 -5.38 0.96 26.63
CA VAL A 170 -6.36 0.90 25.53
C VAL A 170 -7.81 0.75 26.04
N GLY A 171 -8.01 0.27 27.27
CA GLY A 171 -9.32 -0.19 27.75
C GLY A 171 -10.23 0.88 28.36
N TYR A 172 -9.69 2.00 28.85
CA TYR A 172 -10.43 2.83 29.82
C TYR A 172 -10.91 4.20 29.35
N THR A 173 -10.45 4.69 28.25
CA THR A 173 -10.83 6.06 27.84
C THR A 173 -12.08 6.15 26.99
N GLY A 174 -12.77 5.03 26.68
CA GLY A 174 -14.00 5.03 25.87
C GLY A 174 -13.87 5.70 24.50
N GLY A 175 -12.72 6.26 24.22
CA GLY A 175 -12.32 6.80 22.92
C GLY A 175 -11.45 5.78 22.18
N LEU A 176 -11.57 5.74 20.87
CA LEU A 176 -10.59 5.06 20.04
C LEU A 176 -9.21 5.60 20.44
N PRO A 177 -8.24 4.72 20.80
CA PRO A 177 -6.92 5.20 21.13
C PRO A 177 -6.42 6.06 19.97
N SER A 178 -5.92 7.23 20.29
CA SER A 178 -5.18 8.04 19.34
C SER A 178 -3.89 7.31 19.01
N THR A 179 -4.01 6.28 18.16
CA THR A 179 -2.83 5.53 17.73
C THR A 179 -1.97 6.45 16.88
N PRO A 180 -0.70 6.63 17.25
CA PRO A 180 0.22 7.35 16.40
C PRO A 180 0.17 6.77 14.99
N SER A 181 0.22 7.64 13.98
CA SER A 181 0.26 7.18 12.60
C SER A 181 1.39 6.17 12.44
N ALA A 182 1.06 4.98 11.92
CA ALA A 182 2.07 3.95 11.65
C ALA A 182 3.10 4.44 10.63
N ARG A 183 2.73 5.48 9.89
CA ARG A 183 3.56 6.13 8.89
C ARG A 183 4.42 7.26 9.46
N ALA A 184 4.14 7.75 10.67
CA ALA A 184 4.90 8.84 11.28
C ALA A 184 6.40 8.52 11.29
N GLY A 185 7.20 9.45 10.77
CA GLY A 185 8.66 9.30 10.68
C GLY A 185 9.17 8.30 9.63
N GLN A 186 8.30 7.66 8.85
CA GLN A 186 8.74 6.77 7.77
C GLN A 186 8.89 7.51 6.44
N PRO A 187 9.93 7.20 5.63
CA PRO A 187 10.03 7.75 4.29
C PRO A 187 8.87 7.27 3.41
N PRO A 188 8.42 8.08 2.44
CA PRO A 188 7.29 7.72 1.58
C PRO A 188 7.58 6.44 0.78
N SER A 189 6.55 5.61 0.56
CA SER A 189 6.66 4.37 -0.20
C SER A 189 6.38 4.57 -1.70
N TRP A 190 5.64 5.62 -2.08
CA TRP A 190 5.26 5.88 -3.45
C TRP A 190 6.42 5.99 -4.46
N PRO A 191 7.64 6.52 -4.11
CA PRO A 191 8.74 6.58 -5.07
C PRO A 191 9.23 5.19 -5.48
N TRP A 192 9.23 4.24 -4.54
CA TRP A 192 9.62 2.85 -4.82
C TRP A 192 8.64 2.17 -5.77
N GLY A 193 7.34 2.28 -5.46
CA GLY A 193 6.30 1.73 -6.32
C GLY A 193 6.30 2.34 -7.71
N LEU A 194 6.42 3.67 -7.77
CA LEU A 194 6.51 4.39 -9.04
C LEU A 194 7.76 4.01 -9.83
N GLY A 195 8.90 3.80 -9.17
CA GLY A 195 10.13 3.32 -9.78
C GLY A 195 9.93 1.97 -10.48
N ILE A 196 9.32 1.00 -9.79
CA ILE A 196 9.02 -0.33 -10.35
C ILE A 196 8.07 -0.21 -11.54
N LEU A 197 6.97 0.55 -11.41
CA LEU A 197 6.02 0.76 -12.50
C LEU A 197 6.67 1.45 -13.70
N THR A 198 7.57 2.40 -13.47
CA THR A 198 8.32 3.07 -14.54
C THR A 198 9.19 2.08 -15.32
N VAL A 199 9.86 1.16 -14.64
CA VAL A 199 10.63 0.08 -15.30
C VAL A 199 9.71 -0.78 -16.18
N ILE A 200 8.54 -1.15 -15.69
CA ILE A 200 7.54 -1.90 -16.47
C ILE A 200 7.08 -1.08 -17.68
N GLY A 201 6.80 0.22 -17.50
CA GLY A 201 6.39 1.13 -18.57
C GLY A 201 7.46 1.28 -19.66
N ILE A 202 8.71 1.49 -19.25
CA ILE A 202 9.84 1.57 -20.20
C ILE A 202 10.02 0.24 -20.94
N GLY A 203 9.97 -0.88 -20.23
CA GLY A 203 10.02 -2.22 -20.85
C GLY A 203 8.93 -2.42 -21.89
N SER A 204 7.69 -1.99 -21.57
CA SER A 204 6.55 -2.04 -22.47
C SER A 204 6.78 -1.19 -23.72
N LEU A 205 7.29 0.04 -23.58
CA LEU A 205 7.63 0.91 -24.71
C LEU A 205 8.74 0.31 -25.60
N VAL A 206 9.77 -0.25 -24.98
CA VAL A 206 10.86 -0.92 -25.74
C VAL A 206 10.32 -2.08 -26.57
N VAL A 207 9.44 -2.92 -26.00
CA VAL A 207 8.79 -3.99 -26.76
C VAL A 207 7.94 -3.44 -27.89
N ALA A 208 7.13 -2.41 -27.63
CA ALA A 208 6.31 -1.77 -28.67
C ALA A 208 7.17 -1.23 -29.81
N ILE A 209 8.23 -0.48 -29.51
CA ILE A 209 9.14 0.09 -30.51
C ILE A 209 9.83 -1.02 -31.33
N ARG A 210 10.34 -2.06 -30.67
CA ARG A 210 11.01 -3.17 -31.37
C ARG A 210 10.06 -3.91 -32.31
N ARG A 211 8.79 -4.02 -31.96
CA ARG A 211 7.77 -4.70 -32.79
C ARG A 211 7.30 -3.85 -33.96
N THR A 212 7.25 -2.53 -33.81
CA THR A 212 6.85 -1.62 -34.88
C THR A 212 8.01 -1.28 -35.83
N HIS A 213 9.26 -1.55 -35.44
CA HIS A 213 10.42 -1.30 -36.30
C HIS A 213 10.49 -2.30 -37.43
N THR A 214 10.01 -1.91 -38.62
CA THR A 214 10.11 -2.70 -39.85
C THR A 214 11.52 -2.50 -40.46
N PRO A 215 12.34 -3.58 -40.60
CA PRO A 215 13.65 -3.44 -41.20
C PRO A 215 13.50 -3.11 -42.70
N ILE A 216 13.81 -1.88 -43.05
CA ILE A 216 13.73 -1.34 -44.44
C ILE A 216 14.50 -2.21 -45.45
N LYS A 217 15.49 -2.99 -44.99
CA LYS A 217 16.33 -3.83 -45.86
C LYS A 217 15.65 -5.16 -46.33
N ARG A 218 14.41 -5.42 -45.96
CA ARG A 218 13.67 -6.64 -46.32
C ARG A 218 12.39 -6.39 -47.13
N LEU A 219 12.20 -5.20 -47.63
CA LEU A 219 11.08 -4.93 -48.55
C LEU A 219 11.41 -5.53 -49.91
N PRO A 220 10.56 -6.41 -50.48
CA PRO A 220 10.75 -6.88 -51.86
C PRO A 220 10.72 -5.72 -52.80
N ASN A 221 11.65 -5.67 -53.75
CA ASN A 221 11.67 -4.67 -54.80
C ASN A 221 10.35 -4.73 -55.58
N GLY A 222 9.54 -3.67 -55.49
CA GLY A 222 8.26 -3.59 -56.18
C GLY A 222 7.01 -3.41 -55.33
N THR A 223 7.11 -3.44 -53.99
CA THR A 223 5.97 -3.13 -53.12
C THR A 223 5.75 -1.62 -53.05
N ARG A 224 4.74 -1.13 -53.77
CA ARG A 224 4.26 0.27 -53.64
C ARG A 224 3.53 0.32 -52.27
N ILE A 225 4.06 1.12 -51.35
CA ILE A 225 3.36 1.52 -50.12
C ILE A 225 2.38 2.60 -50.55
N ALA A 226 1.08 2.31 -50.53
CA ALA A 226 0.01 3.29 -50.73
C ALA A 226 -0.24 4.04 -49.42
#